data_5ca119be712c5f453ab8c31031025443
#
_entry.id   5ca119be712c5f453ab8c31031025443
#
_cell.length_a   1.000
_cell.length_b   1.000
_cell.length_c   1.000
_cell.angle_alpha   90.00
_cell.angle_beta   90.00
_cell.angle_gamma   90.00
#
_symmetry.space_group_name_H-M   'P 1'
#
loop_
_entity.id
_entity.type
_entity.pdbx_description
1 polymer ?
#
loop_
_entity_poly.entity_id
_entity_poly.type
_entity_poly.pdbx_seq_one_letter_code
_entity_poly.pdbx_strand_id
1 'polypeptide(L)'
;MKMQQQQSNNHWRLGVFLLATISLLAAFTWQAPASAEDHEDGDDMHAALLDESLFPSASKCKSCHEDIYREWASSNHAYASISPMFHKFENAINSLAPTINAFCVRCHISIGTTMGEPREMPIWDRAQVSREGVTCITCHRVGEAIGKANGERRVSEGTIYQPVYGNIGGDGVAEVVADASSWKVATNEDERGNQIHTSGIKFDQLSQSEFCVSCHQVAVNLGIKLEVVWEQYRDSPAHKKGVSCQDCHMSYNPGLPGGFKRGPVAVVDGRPVNPDRIR
;
A
#
# COMPACT_ATOMS: atom_id res chain seq x y z
N MET A 1 0.05 43.36 78.80
CA MET A 1 0.55 43.97 77.55
C MET A 1 1.22 43.04 76.54
N LYS A 2 1.57 41.78 76.84
CA LYS A 2 2.21 40.83 75.89
C LYS A 2 1.26 40.02 75.00
N MET A 3 0.00 39.87 75.36
CA MET A 3 -0.97 39.07 74.58
C MET A 3 -1.58 39.84 73.39
N GLN A 4 -1.71 41.16 73.44
CA GLN A 4 -2.27 41.95 72.31
C GLN A 4 -1.29 42.11 71.12
N GLN A 5 0.02 42.06 71.37
CA GLN A 5 1.03 42.20 70.34
C GLN A 5 1.20 40.93 69.46
N GLN A 6 0.81 39.77 70.03
CA GLN A 6 0.94 38.48 69.31
C GLN A 6 -0.24 38.24 68.35
N GLN A 7 -1.42 38.84 68.64
CA GLN A 7 -2.56 38.75 67.71
C GLN A 7 -2.38 39.65 66.48
N SER A 8 -1.75 40.82 66.64
CA SER A 8 -1.49 41.72 65.49
C SER A 8 -0.53 41.13 64.47
N ASN A 9 0.48 40.38 64.89
CA ASN A 9 1.47 39.75 63.99
C ASN A 9 0.88 38.54 63.21
N ASN A 10 -0.13 37.89 63.74
CA ASN A 10 -0.74 36.74 63.05
C ASN A 10 -1.65 37.17 61.89
N HIS A 11 -2.35 38.29 62.04
CA HIS A 11 -3.18 38.82 60.93
C HIS A 11 -2.36 39.31 59.75
N TRP A 12 -1.18 39.89 59.99
CA TRP A 12 -0.32 40.36 58.93
C TRP A 12 0.34 39.19 58.18
N ARG A 13 0.73 38.14 58.85
CA ARG A 13 1.26 36.92 58.25
C ARG A 13 0.19 36.17 57.41
N LEU A 14 -1.06 36.10 57.84
CA LEU A 14 -2.17 35.57 57.08
C LEU A 14 -2.47 36.41 55.84
N GLY A 15 -2.44 37.73 55.90
CA GLY A 15 -2.63 38.63 54.77
C GLY A 15 -1.53 38.50 53.70
N VAL A 16 -0.28 38.36 54.12
CA VAL A 16 0.86 38.17 53.19
C VAL A 16 0.82 36.79 52.50
N PHE A 17 0.41 35.74 53.22
CA PHE A 17 0.24 34.43 52.63
C PHE A 17 -0.94 34.35 51.65
N LEU A 18 -2.05 35.05 51.93
CA LEU A 18 -3.20 35.11 51.02
C LEU A 18 -2.88 35.89 49.74
N LEU A 19 -2.13 37.00 49.86
CA LEU A 19 -1.71 37.76 48.69
C LEU A 19 -0.66 36.99 47.83
N ALA A 20 0.25 36.23 48.45
CA ALA A 20 1.20 35.39 47.75
C ALA A 20 0.55 34.22 47.00
N THR A 21 -0.47 33.61 47.60
CA THR A 21 -1.20 32.50 46.95
C THR A 21 -2.09 33.00 45.81
N ILE A 22 -2.72 34.15 45.92
CA ILE A 22 -3.50 34.76 44.84
C ILE A 22 -2.57 35.17 43.69
N SER A 23 -1.38 35.69 43.95
CA SER A 23 -0.39 36.03 42.92
C SER A 23 0.16 34.81 42.21
N LEU A 24 0.34 33.66 42.89
CA LEU A 24 0.74 32.42 42.29
C LEU A 24 -0.37 31.79 41.42
N LEU A 25 -1.64 31.88 41.86
CA LEU A 25 -2.78 31.41 41.07
C LEU A 25 -3.05 32.28 39.84
N ALA A 26 -2.81 33.61 39.93
CA ALA A 26 -2.91 34.50 38.79
C ALA A 26 -1.79 34.28 37.73
N ALA A 27 -0.60 33.86 38.19
CA ALA A 27 0.50 33.52 37.28
C ALA A 27 0.26 32.21 36.51
N PHE A 28 -0.56 31.30 37.04
CA PHE A 28 -0.90 30.05 36.37
C PHE A 28 -2.04 30.14 35.35
N THR A 29 -2.80 31.25 35.37
CA THR A 29 -3.94 31.43 34.46
C THR A 29 -3.62 32.28 33.22
N TRP A 30 -2.44 32.84 33.13
CA TRP A 30 -2.01 33.58 31.95
C TRP A 30 -0.94 32.81 31.15
N GLN A 31 -1.22 31.57 30.85
CA GLN A 31 -0.69 30.97 29.63
C GLN A 31 -1.62 31.43 28.51
N ALA A 32 -1.17 32.40 27.72
CA ALA A 32 -1.77 32.62 26.42
C ALA A 32 -1.87 31.29 25.72
N PRO A 33 -3.01 30.95 25.09
CA PRO A 33 -3.03 29.80 24.22
C PRO A 33 -1.84 30.00 23.27
N ALA A 34 -0.94 29.04 23.24
CA ALA A 34 0.02 28.95 22.15
C ALA A 34 -0.82 29.10 20.90
N SER A 35 -0.60 30.17 20.17
CA SER A 35 -1.18 30.29 18.83
C SER A 35 -0.81 28.99 18.17
N ALA A 36 -1.81 28.18 17.82
CA ALA A 36 -1.63 27.14 16.87
C ALA A 36 -1.11 27.88 15.64
N GLU A 37 0.22 27.86 15.47
CA GLU A 37 0.81 28.23 14.19
C GLU A 37 0.17 27.28 13.21
N ASP A 38 -0.47 27.84 12.21
CA ASP A 38 -1.17 27.13 11.17
C ASP A 38 -0.23 26.05 10.59
N HIS A 39 -0.50 24.80 10.93
CA HIS A 39 0.15 23.63 10.33
C HIS A 39 -0.41 23.32 8.93
N GLU A 40 -1.10 24.28 8.31
CA GLU A 40 -1.64 24.12 6.96
C GLU A 40 -0.54 23.83 5.93
N ASP A 41 0.64 24.44 6.06
CA ASP A 41 1.77 24.21 5.14
C ASP A 41 2.37 22.77 5.26
N GLY A 42 2.25 22.15 6.41
CA GLY A 42 2.73 20.77 6.63
C GLY A 42 1.80 19.72 6.03
N ASP A 43 0.52 19.90 6.17
CA ASP A 43 -0.50 18.99 5.62
C ASP A 43 -0.56 19.06 4.09
N ASP A 44 -0.40 20.25 3.50
CA ASP A 44 -0.34 20.42 2.05
C ASP A 44 0.93 19.81 1.42
N MET A 45 2.08 19.88 2.10
CA MET A 45 3.30 19.21 1.64
C MET A 45 3.17 17.69 1.72
N HIS A 46 2.52 17.15 2.75
CA HIS A 46 2.26 15.71 2.87
C HIS A 46 1.23 15.25 1.85
N ALA A 47 0.17 16.02 1.61
CA ALA A 47 -0.82 15.72 0.58
C ALA A 47 -0.22 15.68 -0.83
N ALA A 48 0.72 16.58 -1.13
CA ALA A 48 1.44 16.58 -2.41
C ALA A 48 2.37 15.37 -2.61
N LEU A 49 2.90 14.81 -1.51
CA LEU A 49 3.71 13.59 -1.55
C LEU A 49 2.86 12.32 -1.72
N LEU A 50 1.58 12.37 -1.31
CA LEU A 50 0.65 11.24 -1.31
C LEU A 50 -0.38 11.35 -2.45
N ASP A 51 0.08 11.66 -3.66
CA ASP A 51 -0.80 11.78 -4.83
C ASP A 51 -1.33 10.40 -5.26
N GLU A 52 -2.50 10.04 -4.71
CA GLU A 52 -3.20 8.78 -5.05
C GLU A 52 -3.55 8.69 -6.55
N SER A 53 -3.57 9.80 -7.28
CA SER A 53 -3.89 9.77 -8.72
C SER A 53 -2.83 9.03 -9.53
N LEU A 54 -1.58 9.00 -9.03
CA LEU A 54 -0.45 8.29 -9.62
C LEU A 54 -0.46 6.78 -9.31
N PHE A 55 -1.35 6.33 -8.44
CA PHE A 55 -1.44 4.93 -8.03
C PHE A 55 -2.90 4.45 -8.08
N PRO A 56 -3.42 4.07 -9.26
CA PRO A 56 -4.82 3.71 -9.40
C PRO A 56 -5.21 2.52 -8.53
N SER A 57 -6.29 2.69 -7.77
CA SER A 57 -6.92 1.65 -6.96
C SER A 57 -7.37 0.46 -7.83
N ALA A 58 -7.37 -0.74 -7.26
CA ALA A 58 -7.92 -1.94 -7.90
C ALA A 58 -9.37 -1.77 -8.35
N SER A 59 -10.14 -0.91 -7.69
CA SER A 59 -11.52 -0.58 -8.09
C SER A 59 -11.61 0.03 -9.48
N LYS A 60 -10.58 0.73 -9.94
CA LYS A 60 -10.50 1.27 -11.30
C LYS A 60 -10.32 0.15 -12.35
N CYS A 61 -9.64 -0.93 -11.99
CA CYS A 61 -9.43 -2.08 -12.87
C CYS A 61 -10.69 -2.95 -12.98
N LYS A 62 -11.53 -2.95 -11.92
CA LYS A 62 -12.73 -3.79 -11.82
C LYS A 62 -13.68 -3.65 -13.00
N SER A 63 -13.86 -2.43 -13.51
CA SER A 63 -14.83 -2.15 -14.58
C SER A 63 -14.61 -2.99 -15.85
N CYS A 64 -13.36 -3.37 -16.12
CA CYS A 64 -12.99 -4.18 -17.28
C CYS A 64 -12.46 -5.58 -16.92
N HIS A 65 -11.93 -5.75 -15.69
CA HIS A 65 -11.33 -7.00 -15.22
C HIS A 65 -12.09 -7.59 -14.02
N GLU A 66 -13.42 -7.65 -14.09
CA GLU A 66 -14.27 -8.00 -12.95
C GLU A 66 -13.97 -9.40 -12.36
N ASP A 67 -13.78 -10.41 -13.19
CA ASP A 67 -13.47 -11.76 -12.70
C ASP A 67 -12.13 -11.80 -11.96
N ILE A 68 -11.09 -11.17 -12.54
CA ILE A 68 -9.75 -11.10 -11.95
C ILE A 68 -9.78 -10.26 -10.65
N TYR A 69 -10.55 -9.17 -10.66
CA TYR A 69 -10.75 -8.35 -9.46
C TYR A 69 -11.39 -9.19 -8.33
N ARG A 70 -12.37 -10.01 -8.65
CA ARG A 70 -13.09 -10.86 -7.67
C ARG A 70 -12.17 -11.93 -7.08
N GLU A 71 -11.33 -12.56 -7.93
CA GLU A 71 -10.30 -13.51 -7.50
C GLU A 71 -9.28 -12.84 -6.57
N TRP A 72 -8.76 -11.67 -6.96
CA TRP A 72 -7.85 -10.89 -6.12
C TRP A 72 -8.51 -10.43 -4.81
N ALA A 73 -9.71 -9.88 -4.84
CA ALA A 73 -10.39 -9.33 -3.67
C ALA A 73 -10.69 -10.39 -2.58
N SER A 74 -10.73 -11.67 -2.95
CA SER A 74 -10.89 -12.80 -2.02
C SER A 74 -9.55 -13.40 -1.57
N SER A 75 -8.40 -12.86 -2.04
CA SER A 75 -7.08 -13.40 -1.77
C SER A 75 -6.41 -12.78 -0.54
N ASN A 76 -5.41 -13.46 -0.02
CA ASN A 76 -4.56 -12.93 1.03
C ASN A 76 -3.72 -11.71 0.56
N HIS A 77 -3.54 -11.51 -0.74
CA HIS A 77 -2.89 -10.32 -1.27
C HIS A 77 -3.73 -9.07 -1.00
N ALA A 78 -5.02 -9.09 -1.29
CA ALA A 78 -5.93 -7.99 -0.96
C ALA A 78 -6.04 -7.76 0.56
N TYR A 79 -5.90 -8.83 1.36
CA TYR A 79 -6.02 -8.78 2.80
C TYR A 79 -4.72 -8.37 3.52
N ALA A 80 -3.59 -8.29 2.81
CA ALA A 80 -2.26 -8.15 3.40
C ALA A 80 -2.11 -6.92 4.30
N SER A 81 -2.66 -5.76 3.89
CA SER A 81 -2.57 -4.50 4.63
C SER A 81 -3.50 -4.39 5.83
N ILE A 82 -4.64 -5.09 5.80
CA ILE A 82 -5.69 -4.98 6.82
C ILE A 82 -5.69 -6.17 7.80
N SER A 83 -4.77 -7.11 7.65
CA SER A 83 -4.65 -8.29 8.52
C SER A 83 -4.37 -7.89 9.97
N PRO A 84 -5.24 -8.25 10.95
CA PRO A 84 -4.99 -7.96 12.36
C PRO A 84 -3.70 -8.61 12.89
N MET A 85 -3.33 -9.77 12.34
CA MET A 85 -2.10 -10.46 12.69
C MET A 85 -0.89 -9.65 12.24
N PHE A 86 -0.91 -9.14 11.00
CA PHE A 86 0.13 -8.26 10.49
C PHE A 86 0.32 -7.04 11.40
N HIS A 87 -0.75 -6.31 11.72
CA HIS A 87 -0.69 -5.13 12.57
C HIS A 87 -0.17 -5.45 13.98
N LYS A 88 -0.57 -6.59 14.54
CA LYS A 88 -0.07 -7.03 15.85
C LYS A 88 1.45 -7.24 15.83
N PHE A 89 1.97 -7.92 14.81
CA PHE A 89 3.41 -8.14 14.67
C PHE A 89 4.15 -6.86 14.34
N GLU A 90 3.63 -6.04 13.42
CA GLU A 90 4.25 -4.78 13.03
C GLU A 90 4.41 -3.83 14.22
N ASN A 91 3.36 -3.70 15.05
CA ASN A 91 3.42 -2.89 16.27
C ASN A 91 4.44 -3.44 17.28
N ALA A 92 4.50 -4.76 17.45
CA ALA A 92 5.47 -5.37 18.36
C ALA A 92 6.92 -5.15 17.87
N ILE A 93 7.17 -5.36 16.58
CA ILE A 93 8.50 -5.15 15.99
C ILE A 93 8.89 -3.66 16.01
N ASN A 94 7.94 -2.76 15.75
CA ASN A 94 8.21 -1.33 15.82
C ASN A 94 8.63 -0.89 17.24
N SER A 95 8.02 -1.47 18.26
CA SER A 95 8.39 -1.22 19.66
C SER A 95 9.77 -1.77 20.02
N LEU A 96 10.14 -2.93 19.47
CA LEU A 96 11.40 -3.63 19.79
C LEU A 96 12.59 -3.16 18.93
N ALA A 97 12.34 -2.79 17.68
CA ALA A 97 13.33 -2.43 16.70
C ALA A 97 12.85 -1.27 15.81
N PRO A 98 12.69 -0.07 16.37
CA PRO A 98 12.15 1.09 15.62
C PRO A 98 13.00 1.47 14.41
N THR A 99 14.28 1.12 14.41
CA THR A 99 15.22 1.41 13.31
C THR A 99 15.13 0.46 12.12
N ILE A 100 14.27 -0.58 12.18
CA ILE A 100 14.11 -1.52 11.07
C ILE A 100 13.43 -0.89 9.84
N ASN A 101 12.93 0.34 10.00
CA ASN A 101 12.28 1.13 8.96
C ASN A 101 11.08 0.38 8.34
N ALA A 102 10.73 0.67 7.08
CA ALA A 102 9.58 0.12 6.36
C ALA A 102 9.66 -1.39 6.02
N PHE A 103 10.39 -2.18 6.81
CA PHE A 103 10.74 -3.57 6.47
C PHE A 103 9.51 -4.47 6.21
N CYS A 104 8.52 -4.45 7.09
CA CYS A 104 7.31 -5.28 6.93
C CYS A 104 6.31 -4.63 5.95
N VAL A 105 6.12 -3.30 6.07
CA VAL A 105 5.13 -2.57 5.27
C VAL A 105 5.47 -2.54 3.78
N ARG A 106 6.75 -2.66 3.38
CA ARG A 106 7.13 -2.68 1.96
C ARG A 106 6.52 -3.83 1.15
N CYS A 107 6.12 -4.92 1.80
CA CYS A 107 5.41 -6.03 1.18
C CYS A 107 3.91 -5.94 1.44
N HIS A 108 3.50 -5.73 2.69
CA HIS A 108 2.10 -5.76 3.09
C HIS A 108 1.32 -4.49 2.70
N ILE A 109 2.01 -3.34 2.58
CA ILE A 109 1.45 -2.03 2.19
C ILE A 109 2.38 -1.43 1.12
N SER A 110 2.59 -2.18 0.04
CA SER A 110 3.65 -1.90 -0.92
C SER A 110 3.48 -0.56 -1.63
N ILE A 111 2.26 -0.17 -1.97
CA ILE A 111 1.99 1.12 -2.61
C ILE A 111 2.19 2.27 -1.62
N GLY A 112 1.71 2.15 -0.40
CA GLY A 112 1.95 3.14 0.65
C GLY A 112 3.45 3.38 0.89
N THR A 113 4.24 2.31 0.88
CA THR A 113 5.70 2.43 0.98
C THR A 113 6.30 3.14 -0.24
N THR A 114 5.79 2.87 -1.45
CA THR A 114 6.24 3.52 -2.68
C THR A 114 5.87 5.01 -2.68
N MET A 115 4.70 5.37 -2.18
CA MET A 115 4.24 6.75 -2.01
C MET A 115 5.00 7.50 -0.91
N GLY A 116 5.74 6.81 -0.06
CA GLY A 116 6.46 7.42 1.08
C GLY A 116 5.63 7.58 2.35
N GLU A 117 4.50 6.88 2.46
CA GLU A 117 3.71 6.89 3.70
C GLU A 117 4.57 6.47 4.89
N PRO A 118 4.51 7.22 6.02
CA PRO A 118 5.21 6.84 7.24
C PRO A 118 4.84 5.43 7.69
N ARG A 119 5.84 4.68 8.16
CA ARG A 119 5.63 3.32 8.66
C ARG A 119 4.56 3.26 9.76
N GLU A 120 4.60 4.23 10.66
CA GLU A 120 3.75 4.32 11.84
C GLU A 120 2.33 4.82 11.53
N MET A 121 2.08 5.24 10.28
CA MET A 121 0.77 5.76 9.89
C MET A 121 -0.32 4.72 10.15
N PRO A 122 -1.37 5.05 10.92
CA PRO A 122 -2.48 4.15 11.15
C PRO A 122 -3.16 3.74 9.84
N ILE A 123 -3.70 2.53 9.79
CA ILE A 123 -4.31 2.01 8.56
C ILE A 123 -5.48 2.87 8.05
N TRP A 124 -6.22 3.52 8.95
CA TRP A 124 -7.36 4.38 8.58
C TRP A 124 -6.95 5.74 8.02
N ASP A 125 -5.71 6.20 8.26
CA ASP A 125 -5.16 7.46 7.75
C ASP A 125 -4.40 7.26 6.42
N ARG A 126 -4.15 6.00 6.03
CA ARG A 126 -3.47 5.67 4.77
C ARG A 126 -4.36 5.90 3.57
N ALA A 127 -3.74 6.20 2.44
CA ALA A 127 -4.37 6.26 1.13
C ALA A 127 -5.22 5.01 0.85
N GLN A 128 -6.30 5.15 0.07
CA GLN A 128 -7.17 4.01 -0.24
C GLN A 128 -6.39 2.87 -0.89
N VAL A 129 -5.54 3.17 -1.87
CA VAL A 129 -4.73 2.16 -2.58
C VAL A 129 -3.75 1.44 -1.65
N SER A 130 -3.24 2.12 -0.63
CA SER A 130 -2.37 1.52 0.39
C SER A 130 -3.08 0.49 1.26
N ARG A 131 -4.37 0.68 1.49
CA ARG A 131 -5.23 -0.25 2.26
C ARG A 131 -5.63 -1.49 1.47
N GLU A 132 -5.38 -1.51 0.17
CA GLU A 132 -5.68 -2.64 -0.71
C GLU A 132 -4.62 -3.76 -0.67
N GLY A 133 -3.59 -3.62 0.17
CA GLY A 133 -2.55 -4.64 0.34
C GLY A 133 -1.62 -4.74 -0.87
N VAL A 134 -1.48 -5.97 -1.39
CA VAL A 134 -0.77 -6.23 -2.65
C VAL A 134 -1.79 -6.11 -3.78
N THR A 135 -1.92 -4.90 -4.30
CA THR A 135 -2.95 -4.54 -5.29
C THR A 135 -2.48 -4.83 -6.73
N CYS A 136 -3.34 -4.61 -7.73
CA CYS A 136 -3.08 -4.90 -9.14
C CYS A 136 -1.76 -4.27 -9.62
N ILE A 137 -1.55 -2.98 -9.34
CA ILE A 137 -0.36 -2.26 -9.77
C ILE A 137 0.92 -2.67 -9.05
N THR A 138 0.82 -3.31 -7.89
CA THR A 138 1.99 -3.89 -7.20
C THR A 138 2.72 -4.93 -8.05
N CYS A 139 1.99 -5.57 -8.99
CA CYS A 139 2.54 -6.51 -9.97
C CYS A 139 2.57 -5.90 -11.37
N HIS A 140 1.49 -5.25 -11.80
CA HIS A 140 1.32 -4.79 -13.17
C HIS A 140 1.94 -3.41 -13.47
N ARG A 141 2.63 -2.80 -12.50
CA ARG A 141 3.46 -1.58 -12.68
C ARG A 141 4.93 -1.80 -12.30
N VAL A 142 5.38 -3.06 -12.23
CA VAL A 142 6.78 -3.41 -11.99
C VAL A 142 7.39 -3.87 -13.31
N GLY A 143 8.26 -3.03 -13.87
CA GLY A 143 8.92 -3.26 -15.17
C GLY A 143 10.40 -3.64 -15.07
N GLU A 144 10.95 -3.75 -13.87
CA GLU A 144 12.33 -4.18 -13.64
C GLU A 144 12.38 -5.60 -13.11
N ALA A 145 13.37 -6.36 -13.56
CA ALA A 145 13.67 -7.68 -13.02
C ALA A 145 14.09 -7.56 -11.56
N ILE A 146 13.35 -8.21 -10.68
CA ILE A 146 13.58 -8.13 -9.24
C ILE A 146 14.34 -9.34 -8.73
N GLY A 147 13.84 -10.54 -8.75
CA GLY A 147 14.54 -11.77 -8.34
C GLY A 147 15.31 -11.70 -7.00
N LYS A 148 15.12 -10.62 -6.23
CA LYS A 148 15.78 -10.36 -4.95
C LYS A 148 14.78 -10.43 -3.80
N ALA A 149 15.29 -10.89 -2.64
CA ALA A 149 14.53 -11.00 -1.41
C ALA A 149 14.21 -9.63 -0.77
N ASN A 150 13.45 -9.65 0.33
CA ASN A 150 13.21 -8.50 1.22
C ASN A 150 12.43 -7.33 0.60
N GLY A 151 11.47 -7.60 -0.29
CA GLY A 151 10.58 -6.59 -0.84
C GLY A 151 11.22 -5.62 -1.83
N GLU A 152 12.36 -5.99 -2.40
CA GLU A 152 13.07 -5.14 -3.34
C GLU A 152 12.38 -5.15 -4.71
N ARG A 153 11.54 -4.14 -4.91
CA ARG A 153 10.83 -3.88 -6.17
C ARG A 153 10.62 -2.38 -6.33
N ARG A 154 10.44 -1.96 -7.56
CA ARG A 154 10.05 -0.59 -7.90
C ARG A 154 8.71 -0.63 -8.64
N VAL A 155 7.70 -0.01 -8.06
CA VAL A 155 6.42 0.22 -8.73
C VAL A 155 6.50 1.57 -9.44
N SER A 156 6.22 1.58 -10.74
CA SER A 156 6.22 2.82 -11.53
C SER A 156 4.97 3.64 -11.23
N GLU A 157 5.18 4.91 -10.95
CA GLU A 157 4.12 5.90 -10.80
C GLU A 157 3.40 6.15 -12.12
N GLY A 158 2.17 6.61 -12.04
CA GLY A 158 1.38 7.05 -13.18
C GLY A 158 -0.11 6.84 -12.99
N THR A 159 -0.90 7.69 -13.63
CA THR A 159 -2.37 7.62 -13.62
C THR A 159 -2.86 6.31 -14.25
N ILE A 160 -4.18 6.11 -14.25
CA ILE A 160 -4.79 4.92 -14.86
C ILE A 160 -4.44 4.78 -16.35
N TYR A 161 -4.16 5.87 -17.03
CA TYR A 161 -3.86 5.90 -18.48
C TYR A 161 -2.46 5.39 -18.84
N GLN A 162 -1.55 5.30 -17.86
CA GLN A 162 -0.19 4.84 -18.09
C GLN A 162 -0.12 3.34 -18.39
N PRO A 163 0.92 2.88 -19.10
CA PRO A 163 1.11 1.49 -19.45
C PRO A 163 1.07 0.54 -18.24
N VAL A 164 0.56 -0.66 -18.46
CA VAL A 164 0.66 -1.78 -17.52
C VAL A 164 1.52 -2.90 -18.10
N TYR A 165 2.17 -3.67 -17.25
CA TYR A 165 2.99 -4.81 -17.63
C TYR A 165 2.17 -6.10 -17.54
N GLY A 166 2.29 -6.94 -18.57
CA GLY A 166 1.56 -8.20 -18.64
C GLY A 166 2.35 -9.28 -19.36
N ASN A 167 2.03 -10.53 -19.10
CA ASN A 167 2.69 -11.66 -19.75
C ASN A 167 2.27 -11.86 -21.22
N ILE A 168 1.14 -11.31 -21.63
CA ILE A 168 0.57 -11.46 -22.99
C ILE A 168 0.79 -10.24 -23.89
N GLY A 169 1.33 -9.13 -23.35
CA GLY A 169 1.49 -7.87 -24.08
C GLY A 169 0.19 -7.07 -24.18
N GLY A 170 0.12 -6.17 -25.16
CA GLY A 170 -0.89 -5.13 -25.25
C GLY A 170 -1.89 -5.24 -26.42
N ASP A 171 -1.95 -6.34 -27.15
CA ASP A 171 -2.79 -6.46 -28.36
C ASP A 171 -4.26 -6.10 -28.11
N GLY A 172 -4.83 -6.59 -26.98
CA GLY A 172 -6.22 -6.31 -26.63
C GLY A 172 -6.49 -4.84 -26.31
N VAL A 173 -5.62 -4.20 -25.56
CA VAL A 173 -5.78 -2.77 -25.29
C VAL A 173 -5.54 -1.93 -26.53
N ALA A 174 -4.63 -2.32 -27.42
CA ALA A 174 -4.41 -1.63 -28.69
C ALA A 174 -5.67 -1.66 -29.58
N GLU A 175 -6.39 -2.79 -29.63
CA GLU A 175 -7.69 -2.89 -30.31
C GLU A 175 -8.71 -1.90 -29.74
N VAL A 176 -8.84 -1.86 -28.40
CA VAL A 176 -9.80 -0.98 -27.71
C VAL A 176 -9.45 0.50 -27.90
N VAL A 177 -8.17 0.86 -27.78
CA VAL A 177 -7.70 2.25 -27.95
C VAL A 177 -7.86 2.73 -29.39
N ALA A 178 -7.66 1.86 -30.39
CA ALA A 178 -7.83 2.21 -31.80
C ALA A 178 -9.27 2.65 -32.15
N ASP A 179 -10.26 2.22 -31.39
CA ASP A 179 -11.68 2.57 -31.57
C ASP A 179 -12.34 2.93 -30.22
N ALA A 180 -11.69 3.82 -29.46
CA ALA A 180 -12.07 4.17 -28.10
C ALA A 180 -13.53 4.63 -27.97
N SER A 181 -14.05 5.35 -28.98
CA SER A 181 -15.42 5.84 -29.00
C SER A 181 -16.44 4.69 -29.04
N SER A 182 -16.24 3.71 -29.91
CA SER A 182 -17.12 2.53 -30.00
C SER A 182 -17.05 1.67 -28.74
N TRP A 183 -15.90 1.62 -28.06
CA TRP A 183 -15.70 0.92 -26.80
C TRP A 183 -16.14 1.74 -25.58
N LYS A 184 -16.52 3.02 -25.77
CA LYS A 184 -16.92 3.94 -24.70
C LYS A 184 -15.84 4.07 -23.61
N VAL A 185 -14.59 4.12 -24.01
CA VAL A 185 -13.46 4.28 -23.10
C VAL A 185 -12.84 5.66 -23.22
N ALA A 186 -12.18 6.09 -22.15
CA ALA A 186 -11.38 7.30 -22.08
C ALA A 186 -9.91 6.91 -21.96
N THR A 187 -9.06 7.50 -22.79
CA THR A 187 -7.60 7.28 -22.84
C THR A 187 -6.82 8.43 -22.22
N ASN A 188 -7.51 9.50 -21.83
CA ASN A 188 -6.98 10.65 -21.10
C ASN A 188 -8.09 11.30 -20.25
N GLU A 189 -7.73 12.31 -19.48
CA GLU A 189 -8.61 12.97 -18.50
C GLU A 189 -9.72 13.81 -19.16
N ASP A 190 -9.49 14.30 -20.38
CA ASP A 190 -10.45 15.17 -21.09
C ASP A 190 -11.57 14.37 -21.77
N GLU A 191 -11.41 13.06 -21.90
CA GLU A 191 -12.36 12.19 -22.57
C GLU A 191 -13.40 11.63 -21.61
N ARG A 192 -14.61 11.37 -22.13
CA ARG A 192 -15.70 10.73 -21.40
C ARG A 192 -15.71 9.23 -21.72
N GLY A 193 -15.84 8.40 -20.71
CA GLY A 193 -15.92 6.95 -20.84
C GLY A 193 -15.30 6.23 -19.67
N ASN A 194 -15.22 4.91 -19.78
CA ASN A 194 -14.47 4.11 -18.82
C ASN A 194 -12.97 4.37 -18.97
N GLN A 195 -12.35 4.85 -17.92
CA GLN A 195 -10.91 5.13 -17.92
C GLN A 195 -10.11 3.83 -18.08
N ILE A 196 -9.18 3.78 -19.02
CA ILE A 196 -8.33 2.61 -19.27
C ILE A 196 -6.86 2.99 -19.42
N HIS A 197 -5.97 2.02 -19.13
CA HIS A 197 -4.57 2.13 -19.52
C HIS A 197 -4.43 2.10 -21.04
N THR A 198 -3.52 2.90 -21.59
CA THR A 198 -3.41 3.13 -23.04
C THR A 198 -2.57 2.06 -23.77
N SER A 199 -1.81 1.28 -23.03
CA SER A 199 -1.00 0.20 -23.60
C SER A 199 -0.70 -0.90 -22.58
N GLY A 200 -0.31 -2.06 -23.08
CA GLY A 200 0.24 -3.17 -22.30
C GLY A 200 1.65 -3.50 -22.80
N ILE A 201 2.57 -3.66 -21.88
CA ILE A 201 3.96 -4.01 -22.17
C ILE A 201 4.18 -5.47 -21.80
N LYS A 202 4.72 -6.26 -22.74
CA LYS A 202 5.05 -7.65 -22.45
C LYS A 202 6.18 -7.73 -21.42
N PHE A 203 5.94 -8.46 -20.35
CA PHE A 203 6.90 -8.67 -19.27
C PHE A 203 6.88 -10.13 -18.82
N ASP A 204 7.77 -10.91 -19.40
CA ASP A 204 7.79 -12.36 -19.23
C ASP A 204 8.06 -12.80 -17.78
N GLN A 205 8.72 -11.98 -16.98
CA GLN A 205 9.01 -12.28 -15.59
C GLN A 205 7.76 -12.47 -14.72
N LEU A 206 6.62 -11.86 -15.10
CA LEU A 206 5.34 -12.10 -14.43
C LEU A 206 4.89 -13.56 -14.45
N SER A 207 5.42 -14.36 -15.38
CA SER A 207 5.16 -15.81 -15.49
C SER A 207 6.24 -16.66 -14.84
N GLN A 208 7.23 -16.06 -14.18
CA GLN A 208 8.36 -16.73 -13.55
C GLN A 208 8.26 -16.65 -12.04
N SER A 209 8.62 -17.74 -11.35
CA SER A 209 8.58 -17.82 -9.89
C SER A 209 9.46 -16.76 -9.22
N GLU A 210 10.52 -16.33 -9.88
CA GLU A 210 11.44 -15.28 -9.43
C GLU A 210 10.74 -13.96 -9.14
N PHE A 211 9.62 -13.69 -9.82
CA PHE A 211 8.81 -12.50 -9.57
C PHE A 211 8.25 -12.44 -8.13
N CYS A 212 8.00 -13.59 -7.54
CA CYS A 212 7.42 -13.70 -6.20
C CYS A 212 8.44 -13.54 -5.08
N VAL A 213 9.74 -13.72 -5.38
CA VAL A 213 10.83 -13.77 -4.40
C VAL A 213 10.92 -12.55 -3.51
N SER A 214 10.63 -11.37 -4.06
CA SER A 214 10.79 -10.11 -3.32
C SER A 214 9.98 -10.06 -2.02
N CYS A 215 8.83 -10.71 -1.98
CA CYS A 215 7.98 -10.81 -0.78
C CYS A 215 8.03 -12.20 -0.14
N HIS A 216 8.24 -13.26 -0.93
CA HIS A 216 8.19 -14.64 -0.47
C HIS A 216 9.57 -15.25 -0.16
N GLN A 217 10.55 -14.39 0.11
CA GLN A 217 11.84 -14.72 0.74
C GLN A 217 12.29 -13.53 1.57
N VAL A 218 12.20 -13.65 2.89
CA VAL A 218 12.46 -12.54 3.81
C VAL A 218 13.47 -12.96 4.86
N ALA A 219 14.59 -12.24 4.90
CA ALA A 219 15.66 -12.44 5.89
C ALA A 219 16.03 -11.11 6.56
N VAL A 220 16.03 -11.08 7.87
CA VAL A 220 16.31 -9.86 8.66
C VAL A 220 17.76 -9.76 9.13
N ASN A 221 18.49 -10.85 9.14
CA ASN A 221 19.90 -10.89 9.52
C ASN A 221 20.53 -12.18 9.01
N LEU A 222 21.84 -12.28 9.10
CA LEU A 222 22.57 -13.51 8.81
C LEU A 222 22.01 -14.66 9.68
N GLY A 223 21.27 -15.56 9.04
CA GLY A 223 20.70 -16.75 9.68
C GLY A 223 19.27 -16.60 10.22
N ILE A 224 18.68 -15.42 10.28
CA ILE A 224 17.27 -15.25 10.67
C ILE A 224 16.43 -15.04 9.41
N LYS A 225 15.62 -16.04 9.10
CA LYS A 225 14.70 -16.03 7.96
C LYS A 225 13.26 -16.01 8.48
N LEU A 226 12.49 -15.02 8.07
CA LEU A 226 11.10 -14.86 8.45
C LEU A 226 10.15 -15.52 7.46
N GLU A 227 10.56 -15.56 6.18
CA GLU A 227 9.80 -16.16 5.09
C GLU A 227 10.78 -16.95 4.22
N VAL A 228 10.50 -18.22 3.96
CA VAL A 228 11.41 -19.17 3.28
C VAL A 228 10.74 -19.91 2.12
N VAL A 229 9.58 -19.46 1.68
CA VAL A 229 8.79 -20.13 0.63
C VAL A 229 9.58 -20.30 -0.65
N TRP A 230 10.39 -19.30 -1.04
CA TRP A 230 11.26 -19.40 -2.20
C TRP A 230 12.30 -20.52 -2.08
N GLU A 231 12.99 -20.64 -0.95
CA GLU A 231 13.97 -21.72 -0.73
C GLU A 231 13.28 -23.09 -0.75
N GLN A 232 12.15 -23.23 -0.06
CA GLN A 232 11.36 -24.45 -0.05
C GLN A 232 10.88 -24.83 -1.46
N TYR A 233 10.42 -23.85 -2.24
CA TYR A 233 10.03 -24.08 -3.64
C TYR A 233 11.22 -24.55 -4.48
N ARG A 234 12.36 -23.88 -4.42
CA ARG A 234 13.57 -24.25 -5.17
C ARG A 234 14.01 -25.70 -4.95
N ASP A 235 13.85 -26.18 -3.73
CA ASP A 235 14.23 -27.55 -3.35
C ASP A 235 13.12 -28.58 -3.67
N SER A 236 11.94 -28.12 -4.07
CA SER A 236 10.75 -28.96 -4.28
C SER A 236 10.80 -29.74 -5.58
N PRO A 237 10.01 -30.84 -5.67
CA PRO A 237 9.77 -31.54 -6.93
C PRO A 237 9.05 -30.68 -7.97
N ALA A 238 8.26 -29.68 -7.57
CA ALA A 238 7.57 -28.75 -8.46
C ALA A 238 8.56 -27.94 -9.28
N HIS A 239 9.53 -27.32 -8.64
CA HIS A 239 10.58 -26.57 -9.31
C HIS A 239 11.37 -27.43 -10.29
N LYS A 240 11.76 -28.66 -9.87
CA LYS A 240 12.48 -29.61 -10.73
C LYS A 240 11.71 -30.03 -11.97
N LYS A 241 10.38 -29.96 -11.94
CA LYS A 241 9.47 -30.23 -13.06
C LYS A 241 9.10 -28.99 -13.87
N GLY A 242 9.64 -27.82 -13.55
CA GLY A 242 9.31 -26.57 -14.20
C GLY A 242 7.93 -26.03 -13.88
N VAL A 243 7.30 -26.47 -12.79
CA VAL A 243 6.00 -25.95 -12.32
C VAL A 243 6.27 -24.68 -11.51
N SER A 244 5.81 -23.53 -11.97
CA SER A 244 6.02 -22.24 -11.35
C SER A 244 5.09 -21.98 -10.16
N CYS A 245 5.38 -20.94 -9.37
CA CYS A 245 4.46 -20.45 -8.33
C CYS A 245 3.10 -20.09 -8.93
N GLN A 246 3.11 -19.45 -10.10
CA GLN A 246 1.91 -19.04 -10.82
C GLN A 246 1.07 -20.25 -11.29
N ASP A 247 1.71 -21.34 -11.72
CA ASP A 247 1.01 -22.56 -12.13
C ASP A 247 0.20 -23.21 -10.98
N CYS A 248 0.59 -22.97 -9.73
CA CYS A 248 -0.15 -23.47 -8.58
C CYS A 248 -1.12 -22.44 -7.99
N HIS A 249 -0.68 -21.18 -7.83
CA HIS A 249 -1.41 -20.17 -7.08
C HIS A 249 -2.31 -19.28 -7.94
N MET A 250 -2.03 -19.17 -9.25
CA MET A 250 -2.75 -18.27 -10.15
C MET A 250 -3.38 -19.03 -11.34
N SER A 251 -3.36 -20.36 -11.29
CA SER A 251 -3.87 -21.21 -12.34
C SER A 251 -5.25 -21.76 -12.01
N TYR A 252 -6.07 -21.97 -13.05
CA TYR A 252 -7.34 -22.69 -12.94
C TYR A 252 -7.17 -24.19 -12.63
N ASN A 253 -6.07 -24.77 -13.13
CA ASN A 253 -5.67 -26.15 -12.85
C ASN A 253 -4.35 -26.15 -12.07
N PRO A 254 -4.38 -26.03 -10.73
CA PRO A 254 -3.18 -25.88 -9.93
C PRO A 254 -2.16 -27.01 -10.12
N GLY A 255 -0.91 -26.62 -10.35
CA GLY A 255 0.20 -27.55 -10.52
C GLY A 255 0.37 -28.10 -11.95
N LEU A 256 -0.50 -27.71 -12.88
CA LEU A 256 -0.33 -27.99 -14.29
C LEU A 256 0.38 -26.82 -14.98
N PRO A 257 1.58 -27.00 -15.55
CA PRO A 257 2.25 -25.92 -16.29
C PRO A 257 1.35 -25.35 -17.39
N GLY A 258 1.14 -24.03 -17.37
CA GLY A 258 0.25 -23.35 -18.29
C GLY A 258 -1.25 -23.66 -18.09
N GLY A 259 -1.64 -24.19 -16.93
CA GLY A 259 -3.03 -24.56 -16.60
C GLY A 259 -3.96 -23.38 -16.35
N PHE A 260 -3.67 -22.23 -16.94
CA PHE A 260 -4.45 -20.99 -16.81
C PHE A 260 -5.77 -21.08 -17.56
N LYS A 261 -6.76 -20.34 -17.10
CA LYS A 261 -8.06 -20.23 -17.74
C LYS A 261 -7.93 -19.53 -19.09
N ARG A 262 -8.59 -20.06 -20.11
CA ARG A 262 -8.77 -19.36 -21.38
C ARG A 262 -10.03 -18.51 -21.34
N GLY A 263 -9.96 -17.33 -21.92
CA GLY A 263 -11.09 -16.43 -22.00
C GLY A 263 -10.65 -14.99 -22.29
N PRO A 264 -11.58 -14.05 -22.25
CA PRO A 264 -11.26 -12.65 -22.48
C PRO A 264 -10.34 -12.11 -21.37
N VAL A 265 -9.35 -11.34 -21.75
CA VAL A 265 -8.47 -10.63 -20.79
C VAL A 265 -9.22 -9.51 -20.07
N ALA A 266 -10.24 -8.96 -20.71
CA ALA A 266 -11.11 -7.92 -20.19
C ALA A 266 -12.48 -8.00 -20.85
N VAL A 267 -13.47 -7.39 -20.19
CA VAL A 267 -14.81 -7.15 -20.76
C VAL A 267 -15.07 -5.65 -20.67
N VAL A 268 -15.12 -4.97 -21.80
CA VAL A 268 -15.30 -3.53 -21.90
C VAL A 268 -16.71 -3.24 -22.42
N ASP A 269 -17.52 -2.52 -21.67
CA ASP A 269 -18.92 -2.22 -22.01
C ASP A 269 -19.71 -3.48 -22.44
N GLY A 270 -19.53 -4.58 -21.70
CA GLY A 270 -20.18 -5.87 -21.98
C GLY A 270 -19.56 -6.67 -23.15
N ARG A 271 -18.56 -6.17 -23.85
CA ARG A 271 -17.90 -6.83 -24.98
C ARG A 271 -16.57 -7.44 -24.54
N PRO A 272 -16.34 -8.74 -24.81
CA PRO A 272 -15.08 -9.39 -24.48
C PRO A 272 -13.94 -8.90 -25.39
N VAL A 273 -12.78 -8.66 -24.79
CA VAL A 273 -11.55 -8.32 -25.50
C VAL A 273 -10.65 -9.54 -25.59
N ASN A 274 -10.25 -9.92 -26.81
CA ASN A 274 -9.42 -11.09 -27.09
C ASN A 274 -9.88 -12.35 -26.36
N PRO A 275 -11.07 -12.92 -26.70
CA PRO A 275 -11.73 -13.99 -25.94
C PRO A 275 -10.92 -15.28 -25.86
N ASP A 276 -10.00 -15.53 -26.78
CA ASP A 276 -9.20 -16.77 -26.85
C ASP A 276 -7.84 -16.68 -26.13
N ARG A 277 -7.56 -15.55 -25.48
CA ARG A 277 -6.31 -15.38 -24.75
C ARG A 277 -6.30 -16.15 -23.42
N ILE A 278 -5.11 -16.45 -22.94
CA ILE A 278 -4.87 -17.00 -21.59
C ILE A 278 -4.99 -15.86 -20.58
N ARG A 279 -5.73 -16.14 -19.56
CA ARG A 279 -6.06 -15.20 -18.46
C ARG A 279 -5.42 -15.66 -17.16
#